data_703a89bcf4418c3c8af82a3bea766b3a
#
_entry.id   703a89bcf4418c3c8af82a3bea766b3a
#
_cell.length_a   1.000
_cell.length_b   1.000
_cell.length_c   1.000
_cell.angle_alpha   90.00
_cell.angle_beta   90.00
_cell.angle_gamma   90.00
#
_symmetry.space_group_name_H-M   'P 1'
#
loop_
_entity.id
_entity.type
_entity.pdbx_description
1 polymer ?
#
loop_
_entity_poly.entity_id
_entity_poly.type
_entity_poly.pdbx_seq_one_letter_code
_entity_poly.pdbx_strand_id
1 'polypeptide(L)'
;PCDACASIPCGLAVRKQHEMLFAASKFDINKSKFVEDIKMAQIIWDGNKNWENVWDGNQPWDREIEEKSIPENAVLIDRPDDIIKASIPYMIIPCIVCFVAIFTKKAQSDEFIFNLWFMPLSFIIGFFVAMPLHEFLHAISYPKGAKVYIGVSLKQLRAYAASSAALSRGRYIMMSLAPLIPGIIFLAVFVVCPISMKWLMTICVVPSFMGLISPAPDYMDVLIILRKVPKGAMIQA
;
A
#
# COMPACT_ATOMS: atom_id res chain seq x y z
N PRO A 1 46.23 -28.98 -2.03
CA PRO A 1 45.00 -29.47 -2.55
C PRO A 1 43.88 -29.26 -1.55
N CYS A 2 43.07 -28.30 -1.78
CA CYS A 2 41.80 -28.10 -1.08
C CYS A 2 40.71 -28.01 -2.14
N ASP A 3 40.16 -29.17 -2.45
CA ASP A 3 38.90 -29.34 -3.15
C ASP A 3 37.76 -28.97 -2.18
N ALA A 4 37.18 -27.83 -2.34
CA ALA A 4 35.89 -27.49 -1.76
C ALA A 4 35.30 -26.25 -2.44
N CYS A 5 35.20 -26.28 -3.76
CA CYS A 5 34.28 -25.43 -4.51
C CYS A 5 33.38 -26.37 -5.33
N ALA A 6 32.47 -27.02 -4.62
CA ALA A 6 31.42 -27.82 -5.25
C ALA A 6 30.10 -27.07 -5.09
N SER A 7 29.63 -26.60 -6.26
CA SER A 7 28.22 -26.54 -6.66
C SER A 7 27.23 -25.99 -5.65
N ILE A 8 27.03 -24.67 -5.72
CA ILE A 8 25.71 -24.13 -5.42
C ILE A 8 24.85 -24.47 -6.65
N PRO A 9 23.83 -25.29 -6.54
CA PRO A 9 22.91 -25.50 -7.65
C PRO A 9 22.20 -24.16 -7.90
N CYS A 10 22.26 -23.73 -9.15
CA CYS A 10 21.39 -22.70 -9.68
C CYS A 10 19.95 -23.22 -9.64
N GLY A 11 19.39 -23.29 -8.43
CA GLY A 11 18.00 -23.60 -8.19
C GLY A 11 17.29 -22.27 -8.05
N LEU A 12 16.40 -21.97 -9.01
CA LEU A 12 15.38 -20.95 -8.85
C LEU A 12 14.83 -21.07 -7.43
N ALA A 13 15.22 -20.13 -6.55
CA ALA A 13 14.52 -19.94 -5.31
C ALA A 13 13.15 -19.42 -5.72
N VAL A 14 12.14 -20.27 -5.62
CA VAL A 14 10.74 -19.89 -5.69
C VAL A 14 10.58 -18.76 -4.69
N ARG A 15 10.44 -17.55 -5.21
CA ARG A 15 10.32 -16.32 -4.41
C ARG A 15 9.09 -16.49 -3.55
N LYS A 16 9.29 -16.67 -2.25
CA LYS A 16 8.20 -16.66 -1.28
C LYS A 16 7.48 -15.32 -1.41
N GLN A 17 6.19 -15.34 -1.40
CA GLN A 17 5.18 -14.34 -1.74
C GLN A 17 5.34 -12.94 -1.10
N HIS A 18 6.40 -12.64 -0.33
CA HIS A 18 6.49 -11.47 0.53
C HIS A 18 7.92 -10.99 0.81
N GLU A 19 8.85 -11.20 -0.11
CA GLU A 19 10.23 -10.74 0.08
C GLU A 19 10.45 -9.34 -0.51
N MET A 20 10.95 -8.44 0.31
CA MET A 20 11.30 -7.07 -0.08
C MET A 20 12.81 -6.89 0.02
N LEU A 21 13.44 -6.44 -1.06
CA LEU A 21 14.88 -6.21 -1.12
C LEU A 21 15.21 -4.73 -0.88
N PHE A 22 16.24 -4.44 -0.11
CA PHE A 22 16.84 -3.11 -0.09
C PHE A 22 18.35 -3.17 -0.33
N ALA A 23 18.87 -2.19 -1.02
CA ALA A 23 20.29 -2.01 -1.22
C ALA A 23 20.74 -0.69 -0.58
N ALA A 24 21.75 -0.76 0.27
CA ALA A 24 22.44 0.40 0.80
C ALA A 24 23.50 0.86 -0.21
N SER A 25 23.11 1.36 -1.38
CA SER A 25 24.03 1.99 -2.30
C SER A 25 24.06 3.49 -2.10
N LYS A 26 25.25 4.08 -1.98
CA LYS A 26 25.47 5.51 -2.19
C LYS A 26 25.24 5.78 -3.68
N PHE A 27 24.01 6.12 -4.02
CA PHE A 27 23.72 6.61 -5.36
C PHE A 27 24.14 8.07 -5.41
N ASP A 28 25.19 8.37 -6.17
CA ASP A 28 25.59 9.74 -6.47
C ASP A 28 24.51 10.39 -7.33
N ILE A 29 23.65 11.16 -6.67
CA ILE A 29 22.60 11.91 -7.35
C ILE A 29 23.26 13.10 -8.03
N ASN A 30 23.58 12.93 -9.30
CA ASN A 30 24.02 14.03 -10.15
C ASN A 30 22.88 15.05 -10.28
N LYS A 31 23.04 16.22 -9.65
CA LYS A 31 22.04 17.31 -9.55
C LYS A 31 21.56 17.89 -10.89
N SER A 32 22.11 17.47 -12.02
CA SER A 32 21.81 18.04 -13.35
C SER A 32 20.53 17.52 -14.03
N LYS A 33 19.82 16.54 -13.46
CA LYS A 33 18.56 15.98 -14.03
C LYS A 33 17.27 16.44 -13.36
N PHE A 34 17.31 17.53 -12.60
CA PHE A 34 16.12 17.94 -11.83
C PHE A 34 15.06 18.71 -12.65
N VAL A 35 15.26 18.92 -13.93
CA VAL A 35 14.39 19.77 -14.77
C VAL A 35 13.94 19.04 -16.04
N GLU A 36 13.70 17.76 -16.02
CA GLU A 36 13.11 17.07 -17.17
C GLU A 36 11.74 16.48 -16.83
N ASP A 37 10.74 17.10 -17.46
CA ASP A 37 9.38 16.64 -17.75
C ASP A 37 8.50 16.06 -16.63
N ILE A 38 7.31 16.67 -16.52
CA ILE A 38 6.15 16.22 -15.75
C ILE A 38 5.55 14.95 -16.39
N LYS A 39 6.27 13.85 -16.40
CA LYS A 39 5.72 12.54 -16.73
C LYS A 39 5.38 11.82 -15.43
N MET A 40 4.11 11.50 -15.23
CA MET A 40 3.67 10.60 -14.14
C MET A 40 4.21 9.18 -14.37
N ALA A 41 4.12 8.31 -13.35
CA ALA A 41 4.31 6.87 -13.54
C ALA A 41 3.41 6.35 -14.66
N GLN A 42 3.91 5.40 -15.45
CA GLN A 42 3.09 4.72 -16.46
C GLN A 42 2.24 3.66 -15.77
N ILE A 43 0.96 3.97 -15.59
CA ILE A 43 0.01 3.03 -14.99
C ILE A 43 -0.50 2.08 -16.06
N ILE A 44 -0.30 0.79 -15.86
CA ILE A 44 -0.68 -0.28 -16.77
C ILE A 44 -1.78 -1.11 -16.09
N TRP A 45 -2.93 -1.23 -16.75
CA TRP A 45 -4.00 -2.08 -16.27
C TRP A 45 -3.66 -3.55 -16.55
N ASP A 46 -3.50 -4.35 -15.51
CA ASP A 46 -3.10 -5.76 -15.57
C ASP A 46 -4.29 -6.75 -15.53
N GLY A 47 -5.50 -6.22 -15.38
CA GLY A 47 -6.73 -6.98 -15.46
C GLY A 47 -7.15 -7.66 -14.15
N ASN A 48 -8.00 -8.69 -14.31
CA ASN A 48 -8.45 -9.54 -13.21
C ASN A 48 -7.65 -10.84 -13.21
N LYS A 49 -6.89 -11.08 -12.15
CA LYS A 49 -6.05 -12.28 -11.99
C LYS A 49 -6.43 -13.08 -10.73
N ASN A 50 -6.11 -14.36 -10.73
CA ASN A 50 -6.13 -15.12 -9.51
C ASN A 50 -4.98 -14.63 -8.61
N TRP A 51 -5.25 -14.36 -7.33
CA TRP A 51 -4.27 -13.80 -6.39
C TRP A 51 -3.00 -14.65 -6.27
N GLU A 52 -3.14 -15.97 -6.33
CA GLU A 52 -2.02 -16.90 -6.28
C GLU A 52 -1.04 -16.69 -7.46
N ASN A 53 -1.57 -16.31 -8.63
CA ASN A 53 -0.77 -16.08 -9.83
C ASN A 53 -0.20 -14.65 -9.91
N VAL A 54 -0.62 -13.72 -9.06
CA VAL A 54 -0.06 -12.36 -9.05
C VAL A 54 1.38 -12.35 -8.55
N TRP A 55 1.72 -13.29 -7.68
CA TRP A 55 3.01 -13.35 -6.97
C TRP A 55 3.78 -14.66 -7.25
N ASP A 56 3.56 -15.29 -8.38
CA ASP A 56 4.17 -16.57 -8.77
C ASP A 56 5.59 -16.45 -9.36
N GLY A 57 6.13 -15.22 -9.44
CA GLY A 57 7.44 -14.94 -10.01
C GLY A 57 7.47 -14.87 -11.54
N ASN A 58 6.34 -14.98 -12.22
CA ASN A 58 6.24 -14.99 -13.67
C ASN A 58 5.67 -13.69 -14.27
N GLN A 59 5.45 -12.68 -13.45
CA GLN A 59 4.84 -11.44 -13.90
C GLN A 59 5.85 -10.53 -14.62
N PRO A 60 5.37 -9.54 -15.40
CA PRO A 60 6.26 -8.62 -16.12
C PRO A 60 7.25 -7.88 -15.22
N TRP A 61 6.83 -7.47 -14.02
CA TRP A 61 7.71 -6.80 -13.06
C TRP A 61 8.77 -7.73 -12.46
N ASP A 62 8.49 -9.02 -12.28
CA ASP A 62 9.47 -9.99 -11.79
C ASP A 62 10.62 -10.15 -12.79
N ARG A 63 10.30 -10.27 -14.10
CA ARG A 63 11.31 -10.32 -15.16
C ARG A 63 12.14 -9.05 -15.25
N GLU A 64 11.50 -7.88 -15.12
CA GLU A 64 12.21 -6.59 -15.08
C GLU A 64 13.14 -6.46 -13.87
N ILE A 65 12.85 -7.15 -12.75
CA ILE A 65 13.72 -7.20 -11.58
C ILE A 65 14.90 -8.16 -11.85
N GLU A 66 14.65 -9.31 -12.45
CA GLU A 66 15.70 -10.29 -12.79
C GLU A 66 16.70 -9.74 -13.80
N GLU A 67 16.22 -8.96 -14.80
CA GLU A 67 17.07 -8.28 -15.77
C GLU A 67 17.94 -7.18 -15.14
N LYS A 68 17.48 -6.57 -14.05
CA LYS A 68 18.27 -5.62 -13.27
C LYS A 68 19.11 -6.40 -12.27
N SER A 69 20.44 -6.46 -12.49
CA SER A 69 21.35 -7.10 -11.53
C SER A 69 21.12 -6.55 -10.12
N ILE A 70 20.72 -7.44 -9.21
CA ILE A 70 20.56 -7.08 -7.79
C ILE A 70 21.95 -6.76 -7.25
N PRO A 71 22.15 -5.59 -6.58
CA PRO A 71 23.44 -5.25 -6.00
C PRO A 71 23.90 -6.34 -5.01
N GLU A 72 25.19 -6.66 -5.01
CA GLU A 72 25.76 -7.66 -4.09
C GLU A 72 25.52 -7.36 -2.59
N ASN A 73 25.34 -6.08 -2.27
CA ASN A 73 25.03 -5.61 -0.91
C ASN A 73 23.52 -5.48 -0.63
N ALA A 74 22.67 -6.05 -1.48
CA ALA A 74 21.24 -6.08 -1.22
C ALA A 74 20.92 -6.99 -0.03
N VAL A 75 20.09 -6.49 0.88
CA VAL A 75 19.65 -7.23 2.08
C VAL A 75 18.16 -7.50 1.96
N LEU A 76 17.79 -8.75 2.16
CA LEU A 76 16.39 -9.16 2.20
C LEU A 76 15.72 -8.65 3.47
N ILE A 77 14.53 -8.07 3.33
CA ILE A 77 13.70 -7.69 4.47
C ILE A 77 12.75 -8.85 4.76
N ASP A 78 12.99 -9.46 5.91
CA ASP A 78 12.10 -10.49 6.43
C ASP A 78 10.73 -9.90 6.81
N ARG A 79 9.67 -10.38 6.17
CA ARG A 79 8.27 -10.03 6.39
C ARG A 79 7.51 -11.24 6.92
N PRO A 80 6.42 -11.04 7.70
CA PRO A 80 5.59 -12.13 8.15
C PRO A 80 5.00 -12.93 6.98
N ASP A 81 4.92 -14.25 7.10
CA ASP A 81 4.32 -15.13 6.08
C ASP A 81 2.83 -14.81 5.86
N ASP A 82 2.10 -14.46 6.92
CA ASP A 82 0.69 -14.04 6.85
C ASP A 82 0.58 -12.54 7.20
N ILE A 83 0.72 -11.72 6.17
CA ILE A 83 0.67 -10.25 6.28
C ILE A 83 -0.66 -9.79 6.87
N ILE A 84 -1.78 -10.42 6.48
CA ILE A 84 -3.11 -10.01 6.95
C ILE A 84 -3.20 -10.21 8.47
N LYS A 85 -2.85 -11.39 8.97
CA LYS A 85 -2.86 -11.64 10.43
C LYS A 85 -1.89 -10.74 11.17
N ALA A 86 -0.69 -10.56 10.64
CA ALA A 86 0.33 -9.70 11.25
C ALA A 86 -0.07 -8.22 11.27
N SER A 87 -0.92 -7.78 10.35
CA SER A 87 -1.41 -6.41 10.28
C SER A 87 -2.60 -6.09 11.20
N ILE A 88 -3.31 -7.11 11.74
CA ILE A 88 -4.48 -6.91 12.62
C ILE A 88 -4.21 -5.92 13.78
N PRO A 89 -3.09 -5.99 14.52
CA PRO A 89 -2.83 -5.05 15.60
C PRO A 89 -2.80 -3.58 15.16
N TYR A 90 -2.44 -3.32 13.92
CA TYR A 90 -2.35 -1.96 13.36
C TYR A 90 -3.72 -1.37 13.01
N MET A 91 -4.78 -2.18 12.98
CA MET A 91 -6.16 -1.71 12.81
C MET A 91 -6.73 -1.10 14.10
N ILE A 92 -6.17 -1.41 15.27
CA ILE A 92 -6.73 -1.04 16.58
C ILE A 92 -6.85 0.48 16.72
N ILE A 93 -5.78 1.21 16.45
CA ILE A 93 -5.78 2.68 16.57
C ILE A 93 -6.77 3.33 15.60
N PRO A 94 -6.78 3.04 14.29
CA PRO A 94 -7.82 3.53 13.38
C PRO A 94 -9.24 3.21 13.82
N CYS A 95 -9.49 1.99 14.30
CA CYS A 95 -10.80 1.62 14.83
C CYS A 95 -11.20 2.50 16.02
N ILE A 96 -10.32 2.67 17.01
CA ILE A 96 -10.58 3.53 18.18
C ILE A 96 -10.90 4.94 17.72
N VAL A 97 -10.13 5.54 16.81
CA VAL A 97 -10.35 6.89 16.30
C VAL A 97 -11.73 7.02 15.66
N CYS A 98 -12.12 6.07 14.78
CA CYS A 98 -13.43 6.07 14.16
C CYS A 98 -14.57 5.93 15.19
N PHE A 99 -14.44 5.01 16.15
CA PHE A 99 -15.44 4.83 17.19
C PHE A 99 -15.57 6.07 18.08
N VAL A 100 -14.45 6.67 18.50
CA VAL A 100 -14.47 7.93 19.27
C VAL A 100 -15.21 9.03 18.49
N ALA A 101 -14.97 9.16 17.19
CA ALA A 101 -15.68 10.13 16.35
C ALA A 101 -17.19 9.88 16.34
N ILE A 102 -17.63 8.61 16.19
CA ILE A 102 -19.05 8.25 16.22
C ILE A 102 -19.67 8.53 17.58
N PHE A 103 -19.03 8.10 18.66
CA PHE A 103 -19.53 8.34 20.01
C PHE A 103 -19.59 9.83 20.34
N THR A 104 -18.61 10.62 19.94
CA THR A 104 -18.63 12.08 20.11
C THR A 104 -19.81 12.71 19.38
N LYS A 105 -20.10 12.26 18.14
CA LYS A 105 -21.29 12.74 17.41
C LYS A 105 -22.59 12.30 18.06
N LYS A 106 -22.66 11.03 18.50
CA LYS A 106 -23.86 10.51 19.19
C LYS A 106 -24.14 11.24 20.51
N ALA A 107 -23.08 11.63 21.25
CA ALA A 107 -23.22 12.39 22.49
C ALA A 107 -23.78 13.81 22.28
N GLN A 108 -23.78 14.33 21.05
CA GLN A 108 -24.35 15.63 20.69
C GLN A 108 -25.83 15.55 20.28
N SER A 109 -26.45 14.36 20.29
CA SER A 109 -27.84 14.16 19.85
C SER A 109 -28.49 12.99 20.56
N ASP A 110 -29.68 13.18 21.07
CA ASP A 110 -30.50 12.08 21.61
C ASP A 110 -31.07 11.17 20.52
N GLU A 111 -31.18 11.70 19.30
CA GLU A 111 -31.70 10.95 18.16
C GLU A 111 -30.64 10.07 17.51
N PHE A 112 -31.10 9.13 16.64
CA PHE A 112 -30.25 8.36 15.78
C PHE A 112 -29.57 9.26 14.74
N ILE A 113 -28.24 9.24 14.66
CA ILE A 113 -27.43 10.20 13.91
C ILE A 113 -27.24 9.81 12.43
N PHE A 114 -27.68 8.65 12.00
CA PHE A 114 -27.54 8.18 10.63
C PHE A 114 -28.87 8.17 9.88
N ASN A 115 -28.79 8.33 8.56
CA ASN A 115 -29.89 8.10 7.65
C ASN A 115 -29.64 6.80 6.87
N LEU A 116 -30.32 5.72 7.24
CA LEU A 116 -30.07 4.38 6.74
C LEU A 116 -30.26 4.22 5.22
N TRP A 117 -31.05 5.10 4.59
CA TRP A 117 -31.22 5.09 3.14
C TRP A 117 -29.91 5.36 2.37
N PHE A 118 -28.97 6.07 2.97
CA PHE A 118 -27.67 6.37 2.39
C PHE A 118 -26.58 5.34 2.75
N MET A 119 -26.91 4.33 3.57
CA MET A 119 -25.94 3.31 3.97
C MET A 119 -25.41 2.47 2.78
N PRO A 120 -26.24 2.03 1.80
CA PRO A 120 -25.72 1.32 0.62
C PRO A 120 -24.71 2.15 -0.17
N LEU A 121 -24.99 3.46 -0.36
CA LEU A 121 -24.06 4.38 -1.03
C LEU A 121 -22.76 4.52 -0.26
N SER A 122 -22.82 4.60 1.07
CA SER A 122 -21.64 4.65 1.94
C SER A 122 -20.76 3.41 1.76
N PHE A 123 -21.35 2.21 1.68
CA PHE A 123 -20.60 0.98 1.40
C PHE A 123 -19.95 0.97 0.01
N ILE A 124 -20.67 1.42 -1.03
CA ILE A 124 -20.13 1.51 -2.40
C ILE A 124 -18.90 2.43 -2.41
N ILE A 125 -19.02 3.62 -1.81
CA ILE A 125 -17.90 4.57 -1.73
C ILE A 125 -16.77 4.00 -0.88
N GLY A 126 -17.08 3.37 0.26
CA GLY A 126 -16.10 2.74 1.13
C GLY A 126 -15.30 1.65 0.42
N PHE A 127 -15.98 0.79 -0.34
CA PHE A 127 -15.32 -0.23 -1.15
C PHE A 127 -14.41 0.39 -2.22
N PHE A 128 -14.88 1.45 -2.89
CA PHE A 128 -14.07 2.18 -3.86
C PHE A 128 -12.82 2.79 -3.22
N VAL A 129 -12.95 3.38 -2.03
CA VAL A 129 -11.82 3.94 -1.28
C VAL A 129 -10.83 2.85 -0.85
N ALA A 130 -11.33 1.73 -0.35
CA ALA A 130 -10.50 0.66 0.22
C ALA A 130 -9.81 -0.23 -0.82
N MET A 131 -10.23 -0.20 -2.09
CA MET A 131 -9.69 -1.08 -3.10
C MET A 131 -9.14 -0.30 -4.31
N PRO A 132 -9.94 0.19 -5.28
CA PRO A 132 -9.35 0.78 -6.48
C PRO A 132 -8.63 2.11 -6.21
N LEU A 133 -9.18 2.98 -5.36
CA LEU A 133 -8.53 4.24 -5.03
C LEU A 133 -7.27 4.04 -4.20
N HIS A 134 -7.26 3.07 -3.30
CA HIS A 134 -6.09 2.67 -2.50
C HIS A 134 -4.90 2.33 -3.39
N GLU A 135 -5.07 1.37 -4.30
CA GLU A 135 -4.01 0.93 -5.20
C GLU A 135 -3.59 2.02 -6.20
N PHE A 136 -4.55 2.83 -6.64
CA PHE A 136 -4.25 3.98 -7.48
C PHE A 136 -3.35 5.00 -6.76
N LEU A 137 -3.58 5.24 -5.47
CA LEU A 137 -2.73 6.14 -4.67
C LEU A 137 -1.32 5.59 -4.47
N HIS A 138 -1.16 4.28 -4.32
CA HIS A 138 0.16 3.66 -4.39
C HIS A 138 0.81 3.93 -5.74
N ALA A 139 0.11 3.65 -6.83
CA ALA A 139 0.65 3.74 -8.18
C ALA A 139 1.12 5.16 -8.56
N ILE A 140 0.34 6.19 -8.26
CA ILE A 140 0.74 7.58 -8.56
C ILE A 140 1.92 8.08 -7.71
N SER A 141 2.20 7.41 -6.59
CA SER A 141 3.30 7.74 -5.71
C SER A 141 4.65 7.23 -6.21
N TYR A 142 4.68 6.38 -7.21
CA TYR A 142 5.91 5.91 -7.85
C TYR A 142 6.65 7.02 -8.61
N PRO A 143 7.97 6.88 -8.82
CA PRO A 143 8.74 7.88 -9.56
C PRO A 143 8.29 7.98 -11.01
N LYS A 144 8.55 9.13 -11.60
CA LYS A 144 8.29 9.41 -13.00
C LYS A 144 8.94 8.36 -13.90
N GLY A 145 8.19 7.89 -14.89
CA GLY A 145 8.66 6.89 -15.83
C GLY A 145 8.70 5.45 -15.31
N ALA A 146 8.38 5.21 -14.03
CA ALA A 146 8.21 3.85 -13.54
C ALA A 146 6.97 3.22 -14.18
N LYS A 147 7.07 1.96 -14.58
CA LYS A 147 5.92 1.16 -14.97
C LYS A 147 5.28 0.60 -13.70
N VAL A 148 4.00 0.86 -13.52
CA VAL A 148 3.22 0.36 -12.38
C VAL A 148 2.03 -0.41 -12.89
N TYR A 149 1.97 -1.66 -12.54
CA TYR A 149 0.90 -2.57 -12.91
C TYR A 149 -0.16 -2.57 -11.83
N ILE A 150 -1.40 -2.20 -12.18
CA ILE A 150 -2.55 -2.26 -11.29
C ILE A 150 -3.48 -3.35 -11.77
N GLY A 151 -3.88 -4.21 -10.88
CA GLY A 151 -4.84 -5.26 -11.17
C GLY A 151 -5.76 -5.54 -9.99
N VAL A 152 -6.75 -6.39 -10.25
CA VAL A 152 -7.70 -6.85 -9.24
C VAL A 152 -7.78 -8.36 -9.24
N SER A 153 -8.12 -8.92 -8.09
CA SER A 153 -8.55 -10.30 -7.95
C SER A 153 -9.97 -10.30 -7.39
N LEU A 154 -10.94 -10.38 -8.28
CA LEU A 154 -12.36 -10.35 -7.88
C LEU A 154 -12.75 -11.58 -7.05
N LYS A 155 -12.10 -12.72 -7.29
CA LYS A 155 -12.33 -13.95 -6.52
C LYS A 155 -11.97 -13.79 -5.05
N GLN A 156 -10.88 -13.07 -4.75
CA GLN A 156 -10.39 -12.81 -3.40
C GLN A 156 -10.76 -11.41 -2.87
N LEU A 157 -11.47 -10.59 -3.67
CA LEU A 157 -11.79 -9.19 -3.35
C LEU A 157 -10.54 -8.39 -2.93
N ARG A 158 -9.49 -8.48 -3.72
CA ARG A 158 -8.22 -7.78 -3.53
C ARG A 158 -7.82 -7.00 -4.77
N ALA A 159 -7.07 -5.94 -4.57
CA ALA A 159 -6.40 -5.22 -5.64
C ALA A 159 -4.89 -5.17 -5.32
N TYR A 160 -4.08 -4.80 -6.30
CA TYR A 160 -2.64 -4.66 -6.15
C TYR A 160 -2.09 -3.59 -7.07
N ALA A 161 -0.99 -2.99 -6.64
CA ALA A 161 -0.12 -2.16 -7.45
C ALA A 161 1.31 -2.70 -7.33
N ALA A 162 1.89 -3.13 -8.45
CA ALA A 162 3.23 -3.72 -8.48
C ALA A 162 4.14 -3.00 -9.47
N SER A 163 5.42 -2.90 -9.16
CA SER A 163 6.43 -2.25 -10.02
C SER A 163 7.82 -2.79 -9.72
N SER A 164 8.66 -2.86 -10.75
CA SER A 164 10.09 -3.15 -10.64
C SER A 164 10.93 -1.93 -10.22
N ALA A 165 10.32 -0.78 -9.97
CA ALA A 165 11.03 0.45 -9.66
C ALA A 165 11.53 0.47 -8.21
N ALA A 166 12.82 0.77 -8.02
CA ALA A 166 13.37 0.99 -6.69
C ALA A 166 12.96 2.37 -6.15
N LEU A 167 12.57 2.43 -4.90
CA LEU A 167 12.13 3.63 -4.19
C LEU A 167 13.12 4.00 -3.09
N SER A 168 13.38 5.29 -2.89
CA SER A 168 14.05 5.72 -1.67
C SER A 168 13.19 5.41 -0.45
N ARG A 169 13.83 5.17 0.71
CA ARG A 169 13.12 4.90 1.97
C ARG A 169 11.99 5.90 2.25
N GLY A 170 12.26 7.19 2.10
CA GLY A 170 11.25 8.22 2.35
C GLY A 170 10.09 8.17 1.36
N ARG A 171 10.38 7.90 0.09
CA ARG A 171 9.34 7.77 -0.94
C ARG A 171 8.49 6.52 -0.73
N TYR A 172 9.10 5.41 -0.31
CA TYR A 172 8.37 4.19 0.03
C TYR A 172 7.37 4.45 1.18
N ILE A 173 7.83 5.10 2.26
CA ILE A 173 6.96 5.46 3.39
C ILE A 173 5.79 6.35 2.94
N MET A 174 6.09 7.38 2.11
CA MET A 174 5.06 8.27 1.59
C MET A 174 4.05 7.53 0.70
N MET A 175 4.52 6.62 -0.16
CA MET A 175 3.68 5.76 -0.99
C MET A 175 2.77 4.89 -0.13
N SER A 176 3.31 4.20 0.88
CA SER A 176 2.53 3.34 1.78
C SER A 176 1.49 4.11 2.60
N LEU A 177 1.73 5.39 2.92
CA LEU A 177 0.78 6.20 3.68
C LEU A 177 -0.21 6.99 2.81
N ALA A 178 -0.01 7.06 1.50
CA ALA A 178 -0.90 7.79 0.59
C ALA A 178 -2.37 7.31 0.64
N PRO A 179 -2.66 6.01 0.74
CA PRO A 179 -4.04 5.50 0.84
C PRO A 179 -4.82 5.93 2.08
N LEU A 180 -4.14 6.47 3.12
CA LEU A 180 -4.84 7.03 4.28
C LEU A 180 -5.59 8.32 3.96
N ILE A 181 -5.15 9.07 2.97
CA ILE A 181 -5.66 10.42 2.69
C ILE A 181 -7.18 10.44 2.51
N PRO A 182 -7.80 9.58 1.68
CA PRO A 182 -9.25 9.54 1.55
C PRO A 182 -9.96 9.23 2.88
N GLY A 183 -9.47 8.26 3.64
CA GLY A 183 -10.05 7.91 4.94
C GLY A 183 -10.03 9.08 5.93
N ILE A 184 -8.92 9.82 5.98
CA ILE A 184 -8.78 11.03 6.80
C ILE A 184 -9.77 12.12 6.34
N ILE A 185 -9.91 12.33 5.02
CA ILE A 185 -10.84 13.34 4.47
C ILE A 185 -12.28 12.99 4.86
N PHE A 186 -12.71 11.73 4.66
CA PHE A 186 -14.06 11.30 5.01
C PHE A 186 -14.31 11.40 6.52
N LEU A 187 -13.33 11.04 7.35
CA LEU A 187 -13.42 11.20 8.81
C LEU A 187 -13.52 12.67 9.21
N ALA A 188 -12.73 13.55 8.61
CA ALA A 188 -12.78 14.99 8.89
C ALA A 188 -14.15 15.55 8.52
N VAL A 189 -14.68 15.22 7.33
CA VAL A 189 -16.03 15.63 6.93
C VAL A 189 -17.06 15.10 7.92
N PHE A 190 -17.00 13.83 8.32
CA PHE A 190 -17.89 13.26 9.34
C PHE A 190 -17.85 14.04 10.65
N VAL A 191 -16.67 14.38 11.14
CA VAL A 191 -16.47 15.07 12.42
C VAL A 191 -16.97 16.53 12.37
N VAL A 192 -16.74 17.26 11.28
CA VAL A 192 -17.16 18.67 11.18
C VAL A 192 -18.61 18.83 10.74
N CYS A 193 -19.20 17.81 10.14
CA CYS A 193 -20.55 17.85 9.60
C CYS A 193 -21.60 18.14 10.71
N PRO A 194 -22.55 19.08 10.53
CA PRO A 194 -23.65 19.29 11.47
C PRO A 194 -24.54 18.03 11.61
N ILE A 195 -25.07 17.80 12.82
CA ILE A 195 -25.94 16.64 13.11
C ILE A 195 -27.21 16.65 12.25
N SER A 196 -27.67 17.82 11.84
CA SER A 196 -28.83 17.96 10.91
C SER A 196 -28.60 17.32 9.55
N MET A 197 -27.32 17.16 9.12
CA MET A 197 -26.95 16.55 7.85
C MET A 197 -26.69 15.03 7.98
N LYS A 198 -27.63 14.30 8.59
CA LYS A 198 -27.54 12.85 8.81
C LYS A 198 -27.16 12.05 7.58
N TRP A 199 -27.62 12.45 6.39
CA TRP A 199 -27.30 11.81 5.11
C TRP A 199 -25.79 11.88 4.80
N LEU A 200 -25.17 13.06 4.99
CA LEU A 200 -23.73 13.24 4.70
C LEU A 200 -22.88 12.48 5.71
N MET A 201 -23.24 12.52 7.00
CA MET A 201 -22.59 11.73 8.02
C MET A 201 -22.63 10.23 7.71
N THR A 202 -23.78 9.73 7.24
CA THR A 202 -23.94 8.34 6.83
C THR A 202 -23.05 7.99 5.63
N ILE A 203 -23.00 8.85 4.61
CA ILE A 203 -22.13 8.63 3.44
C ILE A 203 -20.66 8.56 3.85
N CYS A 204 -20.23 9.36 4.83
CA CYS A 204 -18.83 9.45 5.22
C CYS A 204 -18.37 8.33 6.16
N VAL A 205 -19.26 7.68 6.94
CA VAL A 205 -18.85 6.76 7.99
C VAL A 205 -18.12 5.52 7.47
N VAL A 206 -18.67 4.81 6.49
CA VAL A 206 -18.01 3.59 5.96
C VAL A 206 -16.71 3.92 5.21
N PRO A 207 -16.65 4.92 4.32
CA PRO A 207 -15.38 5.32 3.69
C PRO A 207 -14.30 5.73 4.70
N SER A 208 -14.68 6.36 5.82
CA SER A 208 -13.74 6.66 6.90
C SER A 208 -13.13 5.40 7.50
N PHE A 209 -13.98 4.43 7.89
CA PHE A 209 -13.52 3.16 8.44
C PHE A 209 -12.67 2.40 7.43
N MET A 210 -13.18 2.19 6.22
CA MET A 210 -12.47 1.41 5.21
C MET A 210 -11.17 2.08 4.78
N GLY A 211 -11.15 3.40 4.58
CA GLY A 211 -9.96 4.13 4.19
C GLY A 211 -8.89 4.23 5.27
N LEU A 212 -9.24 4.06 6.57
CA LEU A 212 -8.28 4.06 7.66
C LEU A 212 -7.86 2.65 8.12
N ILE A 213 -8.70 1.63 7.91
CA ILE A 213 -8.43 0.27 8.38
C ILE A 213 -7.77 -0.57 7.28
N SER A 214 -8.21 -0.43 6.02
CA SER A 214 -7.62 -1.22 4.91
C SER A 214 -6.11 -1.03 4.75
N PRO A 215 -5.49 0.16 5.04
CA PRO A 215 -4.04 0.31 4.98
C PRO A 215 -3.26 -0.32 6.15
N ALA A 216 -3.85 -1.20 6.94
CA ALA A 216 -3.14 -1.83 8.06
C ALA A 216 -1.86 -2.57 7.66
N PRO A 217 -1.78 -3.30 6.53
CA PRO A 217 -0.53 -3.85 6.02
C PRO A 217 0.52 -2.77 5.74
N ASP A 218 0.09 -1.61 5.21
CA ASP A 218 0.99 -0.50 4.91
C ASP A 218 1.57 0.13 6.17
N TYR A 219 0.79 0.24 7.24
CA TYR A 219 1.30 0.69 8.55
C TYR A 219 2.37 -0.25 9.08
N MET A 220 2.13 -1.55 8.96
CA MET A 220 3.11 -2.57 9.34
C MET A 220 4.38 -2.42 8.51
N ASP A 221 4.28 -2.30 7.20
CA ASP A 221 5.42 -2.13 6.31
C ASP A 221 6.20 -0.86 6.63
N VAL A 222 5.52 0.27 6.85
CA VAL A 222 6.17 1.52 7.27
C VAL A 222 6.98 1.30 8.55
N LEU A 223 6.46 0.60 9.55
CA LEU A 223 7.18 0.33 10.79
C LEU A 223 8.36 -0.62 10.60
N ILE A 224 8.23 -1.64 9.76
CA ILE A 224 9.34 -2.52 9.38
C ILE A 224 10.44 -1.69 8.72
N ILE A 225 10.10 -0.87 7.73
CA ILE A 225 11.04 -0.01 7.01
C ILE A 225 11.72 1.00 7.95
N LEU A 226 10.96 1.61 8.85
CA LEU A 226 11.52 2.56 9.81
C LEU A 226 12.53 1.91 10.77
N ARG A 227 12.34 0.64 11.09
CA ARG A 227 13.20 -0.10 12.03
C ARG A 227 14.40 -0.79 11.37
N LYS A 228 14.19 -1.38 10.18
CA LYS A 228 15.16 -2.26 9.54
C LYS A 228 15.96 -1.59 8.42
N VAL A 229 15.42 -0.56 7.76
CA VAL A 229 16.06 0.05 6.59
C VAL A 229 16.78 1.34 6.96
N PRO A 230 18.09 1.48 6.68
CA PRO A 230 18.83 2.70 6.97
C PRO A 230 18.39 3.88 6.11
N LYS A 231 18.63 5.11 6.60
CA LYS A 231 18.40 6.34 5.80
C LYS A 231 19.31 6.31 4.57
N GLY A 232 18.75 6.65 3.41
CA GLY A 232 19.47 6.68 2.13
C GLY A 232 19.46 5.35 1.36
N ALA A 233 18.91 4.27 1.93
CA ALA A 233 18.73 3.03 1.20
C ALA A 233 17.62 3.12 0.16
N MET A 234 17.77 2.33 -0.91
CA MET A 234 16.72 2.11 -1.91
C MET A 234 16.01 0.78 -1.60
N ILE A 235 14.72 0.78 -1.78
CA ILE A 235 13.82 -0.37 -1.53
C ILE A 235 13.21 -0.79 -2.85
N GLN A 236 13.26 -2.08 -3.14
CA GLN A 236 12.57 -2.70 -4.27
C GLN A 236 11.60 -3.73 -3.72
N ALA A 237 10.32 -3.61 -4.09
CA ALA A 237 9.23 -4.46 -3.61
C ALA A 237 8.61 -5.26 -4.75
#